data_fc7d0e795e084f435397f3fbb911a88f
#
_entry.id   fc7d0e795e084f435397f3fbb911a88f
#
_cell.length_a   1.000
_cell.length_b   1.000
_cell.length_c   1.000
_cell.angle_alpha   90.00
_cell.angle_beta   90.00
_cell.angle_gamma   90.00
#
_symmetry.space_group_name_H-M   'P 1'
#
loop_
_entity.id
_entity.type
_entity.pdbx_description
1 polymer ?
#
loop_
_entity_poly.entity_id
_entity_poly.type
_entity_poly.pdbx_seq_one_letter_code
_entity_poly.pdbx_strand_id
1 'polypeptide(L)'
;TSYTRNRNFDLGAGQHKHVSQLSAYIKRRIITEEDVLKRVLSAHSLNEAGKFIDEIFWRTYFKGWLESRSQIWMQYCADVHHLTHELQTQSGLRDRWAAACLGETGIDCFDAWAKELAETGYLHNHARMWFASIWVYTLQLPWQLGADFFLRHLLDGDAASNTLSWRWVVGLHSVG
;
A
#
# COMPACT_ATOMS: atom_id res chain seq x y z
N THR A 1 -11.21 11.40 18.81
CA THR A 1 -10.82 10.05 19.28
C THR A 1 -9.30 9.89 19.31
N SER A 2 -8.77 8.91 20.05
CA SER A 2 -7.34 8.57 20.04
C SER A 2 -6.89 8.11 18.65
N TYR A 3 -7.75 7.38 17.93
CA TYR A 3 -7.52 6.97 16.55
C TYR A 3 -7.23 8.17 15.64
N THR A 4 -8.10 9.16 15.58
CA THR A 4 -7.92 10.35 14.74
C THR A 4 -6.62 11.10 15.01
N ARG A 5 -6.19 11.12 16.27
CA ARG A 5 -4.99 11.82 16.71
C ARG A 5 -3.71 11.06 16.38
N ASN A 6 -3.72 9.73 16.50
CA ASN A 6 -2.51 8.91 16.52
C ASN A 6 -2.36 8.00 15.30
N ARG A 7 -3.39 7.85 14.44
CA ARG A 7 -3.38 6.93 13.30
C ARG A 7 -2.26 7.17 12.29
N ASN A 8 -1.67 8.35 12.30
CA ASN A 8 -0.63 8.72 11.35
C ASN A 8 0.79 8.44 11.85
N PHE A 9 0.94 8.00 13.09
CA PHE A 9 2.25 7.68 13.65
C PHE A 9 2.58 6.21 13.44
N ASP A 10 3.65 5.96 12.70
CA ASP A 10 4.30 4.66 12.64
C ASP A 10 5.26 4.55 13.83
N LEU A 11 5.07 3.55 14.66
CA LEU A 11 5.89 3.28 15.84
C LEU A 11 6.89 2.16 15.61
N GLY A 12 7.03 1.70 14.37
CA GLY A 12 7.88 0.58 13.97
C GLY A 12 7.20 -0.78 14.07
N ALA A 13 7.93 -1.80 13.62
CA ALA A 13 7.47 -3.17 13.50
C ALA A 13 6.85 -3.70 14.79
N GLY A 14 5.67 -4.30 14.67
CA GLY A 14 4.94 -4.89 15.80
C GLY A 14 4.28 -3.90 16.75
N GLN A 15 4.40 -2.58 16.53
CA GLN A 15 3.84 -1.56 17.42
C GLN A 15 2.66 -0.77 16.82
N HIS A 16 1.86 -1.37 15.97
CA HIS A 16 0.75 -0.73 15.25
C HIS A 16 -0.54 -0.56 16.08
N LYS A 17 -0.41 -0.24 17.36
CA LYS A 17 -1.53 -0.16 18.33
C LYS A 17 -2.55 0.97 18.08
N HIS A 18 -2.23 1.92 17.20
CA HIS A 18 -3.09 3.06 16.89
C HIS A 18 -3.94 2.87 15.64
N VAL A 19 -3.80 1.73 14.96
CA VAL A 19 -4.58 1.36 13.76
C VAL A 19 -5.27 0.01 13.98
N SER A 20 -6.34 -0.24 13.23
CA SER A 20 -7.18 -1.44 13.43
C SER A 20 -6.53 -2.74 12.94
N GLN A 21 -5.63 -2.67 11.98
CA GLN A 21 -5.02 -3.82 11.28
C GLN A 21 -6.05 -4.78 10.65
N LEU A 22 -7.26 -4.31 10.37
CA LEU A 22 -8.36 -5.15 9.84
C LEU A 22 -8.28 -5.37 8.31
N SER A 23 -7.41 -4.65 7.61
CA SER A 23 -7.36 -4.64 6.14
C SER A 23 -7.12 -6.03 5.53
N ALA A 24 -6.27 -6.85 6.15
CA ALA A 24 -6.02 -8.23 5.70
C ALA A 24 -7.26 -9.12 5.83
N TYR A 25 -7.99 -9.01 6.95
CA TYR A 25 -9.22 -9.77 7.21
C TYR A 25 -10.34 -9.37 6.26
N ILE A 26 -10.49 -8.08 5.99
CA ILE A 26 -11.45 -7.56 5.00
C ILE A 26 -11.06 -8.03 3.59
N LYS A 27 -9.77 -7.98 3.23
CA LYS A 27 -9.29 -8.46 1.93
C LYS A 27 -9.61 -9.94 1.72
N ARG A 28 -9.47 -10.75 2.75
CA ARG A 28 -9.73 -12.20 2.71
C ARG A 28 -11.20 -12.57 2.92
N ARG A 29 -12.09 -11.56 3.07
CA ARG A 29 -13.53 -11.76 3.32
C ARG A 29 -13.83 -12.58 4.58
N ILE A 30 -12.94 -12.56 5.57
CA ILE A 30 -13.19 -13.12 6.91
C ILE A 30 -14.20 -12.26 7.66
N ILE A 31 -14.09 -10.94 7.48
CA ILE A 31 -15.06 -9.94 7.90
C ILE A 31 -15.37 -9.04 6.71
N THR A 32 -16.57 -8.46 6.70
CA THR A 32 -16.99 -7.53 5.66
C THR A 32 -16.83 -6.06 6.12
N GLU A 33 -16.81 -5.15 5.17
CA GLU A 33 -16.86 -3.71 5.45
C GLU A 33 -18.13 -3.36 6.27
N GLU A 34 -19.23 -4.02 5.97
CA GLU A 34 -20.52 -3.84 6.67
C GLU A 34 -20.44 -4.29 8.14
N ASP A 35 -19.82 -5.44 8.42
CA ASP A 35 -19.63 -5.94 9.79
C ASP A 35 -18.81 -4.95 10.62
N VAL A 36 -17.74 -4.41 10.04
CA VAL A 36 -16.91 -3.41 10.69
C VAL A 36 -17.67 -2.13 10.96
N LEU A 37 -18.43 -1.62 9.98
CA LEU A 37 -19.26 -0.42 10.14
C LEU A 37 -20.32 -0.60 11.22
N LYS A 38 -21.05 -1.73 11.22
CA LYS A 38 -22.05 -2.05 12.25
C LYS A 38 -21.41 -2.06 13.64
N ARG A 39 -20.26 -2.70 13.78
CA ARG A 39 -19.55 -2.78 15.06
C ARG A 39 -19.07 -1.43 15.56
N VAL A 40 -18.51 -0.61 14.68
CA VAL A 40 -18.02 0.73 15.03
C VAL A 40 -19.16 1.65 15.42
N LEU A 41 -20.24 1.68 14.66
CA LEU A 41 -21.40 2.54 14.92
C LEU A 41 -22.24 2.07 16.13
N SER A 42 -22.11 0.83 16.56
CA SER A 42 -22.71 0.38 17.83
C SER A 42 -21.96 0.87 19.06
N ALA A 43 -20.71 1.30 18.92
CA ALA A 43 -19.85 1.72 20.03
C ALA A 43 -19.47 3.20 20.01
N HIS A 44 -19.59 3.86 18.86
CA HIS A 44 -19.18 5.25 18.64
C HIS A 44 -20.20 6.02 17.81
N SER A 45 -20.33 7.29 18.07
CA SER A 45 -21.12 8.17 17.21
C SER A 45 -20.48 8.33 15.83
N LEU A 46 -21.27 8.69 14.82
CA LEU A 46 -20.78 8.96 13.46
C LEU A 46 -19.69 10.04 13.44
N ASN A 47 -19.85 11.06 14.26
CA ASN A 47 -18.87 12.15 14.37
C ASN A 47 -17.52 11.67 14.94
N GLU A 48 -17.54 10.77 15.92
CA GLU A 48 -16.32 10.21 16.50
C GLU A 48 -15.62 9.22 15.57
N ALA A 49 -16.39 8.41 14.84
CA ALA A 49 -15.90 7.36 13.95
C ALA A 49 -15.58 7.84 12.53
N GLY A 50 -15.97 9.05 12.14
CA GLY A 50 -15.99 9.53 10.76
C GLY A 50 -14.70 9.26 10.01
N LYS A 51 -13.53 9.59 10.59
CA LYS A 51 -12.23 9.34 9.95
C LYS A 51 -11.91 7.86 9.74
N PHE A 52 -12.39 6.99 10.60
CA PHE A 52 -12.23 5.54 10.41
C PHE A 52 -13.18 5.01 9.33
N ILE A 53 -14.40 5.52 9.30
CA ILE A 53 -15.40 5.18 8.29
C ILE A 53 -14.95 5.64 6.90
N ASP A 54 -14.38 6.83 6.78
CA ASP A 54 -13.79 7.33 5.52
C ASP A 54 -12.77 6.33 4.95
N GLU A 55 -11.89 5.77 5.78
CA GLU A 55 -10.87 4.81 5.32
C GLU A 55 -11.48 3.49 4.79
N ILE A 56 -12.63 3.08 5.34
CA ILE A 56 -13.36 1.91 4.83
C ILE A 56 -13.98 2.22 3.47
N PHE A 57 -14.58 3.41 3.31
CA PHE A 57 -15.18 3.83 2.04
C PHE A 57 -14.15 4.06 0.94
N TRP A 58 -12.97 4.57 1.24
CA TRP A 58 -11.88 4.69 0.27
C TRP A 58 -11.55 3.37 -0.41
N ARG A 59 -11.56 2.27 0.33
CA ARG A 59 -11.33 0.94 -0.21
C ARG A 59 -12.37 0.56 -1.28
N THR A 60 -13.64 0.77 -0.99
CA THR A 60 -14.74 0.52 -1.92
C THR A 60 -14.69 1.45 -3.13
N TYR A 61 -14.40 2.73 -2.88
CA TYR A 61 -14.24 3.73 -3.94
C TYR A 61 -13.14 3.33 -4.93
N PHE A 62 -11.96 2.95 -4.47
CA PHE A 62 -10.86 2.55 -5.35
C PHE A 62 -11.20 1.33 -6.22
N LYS A 63 -11.93 0.37 -5.67
CA LYS A 63 -12.40 -0.79 -6.46
C LYS A 63 -13.33 -0.36 -7.59
N GLY A 64 -14.38 0.38 -7.30
CA GLY A 64 -15.30 0.86 -8.31
C GLY A 64 -14.63 1.79 -9.33
N TRP A 65 -13.69 2.60 -8.88
CA TRP A 65 -12.91 3.48 -9.77
C TRP A 65 -12.06 2.68 -10.77
N LEU A 66 -11.36 1.64 -10.31
CA LEU A 66 -10.54 0.79 -11.18
C LEU A 66 -11.40 -0.09 -12.10
N GLU A 67 -12.52 -0.62 -11.61
CA GLU A 67 -13.47 -1.39 -12.43
C GLU A 67 -13.97 -0.58 -13.63
N SER A 68 -14.28 0.70 -13.42
CA SER A 68 -14.70 1.59 -14.52
C SER A 68 -13.55 2.00 -15.46
N ARG A 69 -12.32 1.71 -15.11
CA ARG A 69 -11.08 2.06 -15.84
C ARG A 69 -10.12 0.88 -15.93
N SER A 70 -10.64 -0.27 -16.32
CA SER A 70 -9.89 -1.55 -16.39
C SER A 70 -8.61 -1.49 -17.22
N GLN A 71 -8.55 -0.59 -18.22
CA GLN A 71 -7.35 -0.37 -19.02
C GLN A 71 -6.13 0.05 -18.17
N ILE A 72 -6.34 0.71 -17.03
CA ILE A 72 -5.23 1.09 -16.13
C ILE A 72 -4.59 -0.16 -15.51
N TRP A 73 -5.40 -1.13 -15.12
CA TRP A 73 -4.90 -2.39 -14.61
C TRP A 73 -4.19 -3.21 -15.69
N MET A 74 -4.76 -3.28 -16.89
CA MET A 74 -4.14 -3.98 -18.01
C MET A 74 -2.79 -3.35 -18.39
N GLN A 75 -2.71 -2.02 -18.43
CA GLN A 75 -1.45 -1.32 -18.69
C GLN A 75 -0.41 -1.60 -17.59
N TYR A 76 -0.81 -1.54 -16.32
CA TYR A 76 0.07 -1.88 -15.21
C TYR A 76 0.63 -3.29 -15.34
N CYS A 77 -0.20 -4.28 -15.66
CA CYS A 77 0.25 -5.66 -15.84
C CYS A 77 1.23 -5.80 -17.03
N ALA A 78 0.97 -5.11 -18.12
CA ALA A 78 1.86 -5.08 -19.28
C ALA A 78 3.22 -4.44 -18.93
N ASP A 79 3.20 -3.32 -18.21
CA ASP A 79 4.41 -2.63 -17.76
C ASP A 79 5.24 -3.52 -16.81
N VAL A 80 4.61 -4.19 -15.85
CA VAL A 80 5.29 -5.13 -14.94
C VAL A 80 5.95 -6.26 -15.71
N HIS A 81 5.24 -6.83 -16.69
CA HIS A 81 5.81 -7.89 -17.53
C HIS A 81 7.03 -7.39 -18.32
N HIS A 82 6.94 -6.22 -18.93
CA HIS A 82 8.06 -5.61 -19.65
C HIS A 82 9.27 -5.35 -18.74
N LEU A 83 9.04 -4.69 -17.59
CA LEU A 83 10.08 -4.39 -16.62
C LEU A 83 10.73 -5.65 -16.02
N THR A 84 9.95 -6.72 -15.82
CA THR A 84 10.48 -8.00 -15.37
C THR A 84 11.47 -8.58 -16.40
N HIS A 85 11.20 -8.41 -17.69
CA HIS A 85 12.14 -8.79 -18.75
C HIS A 85 13.38 -7.89 -18.76
N GLU A 86 13.22 -6.57 -18.54
CA GLU A 86 14.36 -5.66 -18.42
C GLU A 86 15.28 -6.01 -17.24
N LEU A 87 14.73 -6.46 -16.11
CA LEU A 87 15.53 -6.94 -14.98
C LEU A 87 16.44 -8.13 -15.35
N GLN A 88 16.10 -8.91 -16.37
CA GLN A 88 16.94 -10.03 -16.85
C GLN A 88 18.12 -9.53 -17.70
N THR A 89 17.95 -8.42 -18.39
CA THR A 89 18.92 -7.90 -19.38
C THR A 89 19.73 -6.71 -18.87
N GLN A 90 19.23 -5.96 -17.90
CA GLN A 90 19.85 -4.76 -17.35
C GLN A 90 20.34 -4.98 -15.91
N SER A 91 21.62 -5.37 -15.76
CA SER A 91 22.20 -5.71 -14.44
C SER A 91 22.08 -4.54 -13.44
N GLY A 92 22.39 -3.31 -13.86
CA GLY A 92 22.32 -2.16 -12.98
C GLY A 92 20.91 -1.84 -12.44
N LEU A 93 19.86 -2.07 -13.23
CA LEU A 93 18.48 -1.95 -12.78
C LEU A 93 18.14 -3.09 -11.80
N ARG A 94 18.52 -4.31 -12.17
CA ARG A 94 18.30 -5.50 -11.34
C ARG A 94 18.95 -5.37 -9.97
N ASP A 95 20.22 -4.91 -9.92
CA ASP A 95 20.96 -4.84 -8.67
C ASP A 95 20.35 -3.78 -7.73
N ARG A 96 19.93 -2.61 -8.23
CA ARG A 96 19.20 -1.60 -7.45
C ARG A 96 17.83 -2.12 -6.99
N TRP A 97 17.09 -2.78 -7.86
CA TRP A 97 15.79 -3.36 -7.51
C TRP A 97 15.94 -4.45 -6.44
N ALA A 98 16.93 -5.33 -6.57
CA ALA A 98 17.20 -6.39 -5.60
C ALA A 98 17.58 -5.80 -4.23
N ALA A 99 18.48 -4.82 -4.20
CA ALA A 99 18.84 -4.12 -2.96
C ALA A 99 17.63 -3.47 -2.29
N ALA A 100 16.73 -2.85 -3.08
CA ALA A 100 15.51 -2.26 -2.54
C ALA A 100 14.56 -3.31 -1.96
N CYS A 101 14.36 -4.44 -2.64
CA CYS A 101 13.52 -5.54 -2.16
C CYS A 101 14.08 -6.23 -0.90
N LEU A 102 15.41 -6.30 -0.78
CA LEU A 102 16.08 -6.92 0.37
C LEU A 102 16.27 -5.96 1.56
N GLY A 103 15.99 -4.66 1.37
CA GLY A 103 16.27 -3.66 2.40
C GLY A 103 17.77 -3.48 2.62
N GLU A 104 18.53 -3.32 1.55
CA GLU A 104 19.99 -3.17 1.52
C GLU A 104 20.41 -1.92 0.72
N THR A 105 19.58 -0.87 0.78
CA THR A 105 19.82 0.38 0.05
C THR A 105 20.74 1.34 0.77
N GLY A 106 20.96 1.14 2.08
CA GLY A 106 21.67 2.05 2.96
C GLY A 106 20.81 3.22 3.46
N ILE A 107 19.50 3.20 3.23
CA ILE A 107 18.53 4.15 3.78
C ILE A 107 17.80 3.46 4.93
N ASP A 108 18.22 3.71 6.17
CA ASP A 108 17.81 2.97 7.37
C ASP A 108 16.30 2.76 7.48
N CYS A 109 15.50 3.82 7.32
CA CYS A 109 14.04 3.71 7.44
C CYS A 109 13.43 2.87 6.31
N PHE A 110 13.91 3.02 5.08
CA PHE A 110 13.44 2.26 3.94
C PHE A 110 13.78 0.78 4.08
N ASP A 111 15.01 0.47 4.48
CA ASP A 111 15.50 -0.88 4.65
C ASP A 111 14.75 -1.61 5.79
N ALA A 112 14.46 -0.90 6.89
CA ALA A 112 13.62 -1.42 7.97
C ALA A 112 12.19 -1.73 7.48
N TRP A 113 11.56 -0.86 6.69
CA TRP A 113 10.23 -1.09 6.13
C TRP A 113 10.19 -2.21 5.10
N ALA A 114 11.22 -2.35 4.26
CA ALA A 114 11.30 -3.46 3.31
C ALA A 114 11.33 -4.81 4.03
N LYS A 115 12.14 -4.92 5.08
CA LYS A 115 12.24 -6.11 5.93
C LYS A 115 10.95 -6.38 6.70
N GLU A 116 10.37 -5.37 7.34
CA GLU A 116 9.08 -5.49 8.02
C GLU A 116 7.99 -6.04 7.09
N LEU A 117 7.90 -5.48 5.88
CA LEU A 117 6.92 -5.92 4.89
C LEU A 117 7.14 -7.39 4.49
N ALA A 118 8.39 -7.77 4.20
CA ALA A 118 8.73 -9.13 3.78
C ALA A 118 8.47 -10.16 4.88
N GLU A 119 8.76 -9.81 6.14
CA GLU A 119 8.63 -10.69 7.29
C GLU A 119 7.19 -10.82 7.81
N THR A 120 6.45 -9.70 7.83
CA THR A 120 5.14 -9.63 8.50
C THR A 120 3.95 -9.59 7.54
N GLY A 121 4.18 -9.24 6.27
CA GLY A 121 3.12 -8.98 5.30
C GLY A 121 2.32 -7.71 5.61
N TYR A 122 2.83 -6.85 6.48
CA TYR A 122 2.18 -5.61 6.88
C TYR A 122 3.16 -4.44 6.84
N LEU A 123 2.63 -3.27 6.54
CA LEU A 123 3.34 -2.01 6.68
C LEU A 123 2.32 -0.92 7.02
N HIS A 124 2.66 -0.04 7.94
CA HIS A 124 1.81 1.09 8.32
C HIS A 124 1.50 2.00 7.10
N ASN A 125 0.28 2.52 7.00
CA ASN A 125 -0.16 3.28 5.82
C ASN A 125 0.77 4.44 5.46
N HIS A 126 1.24 5.21 6.44
CA HIS A 126 2.18 6.31 6.18
C HIS A 126 3.56 5.82 5.74
N ALA A 127 4.04 4.72 6.30
CA ALA A 127 5.28 4.09 5.84
C ALA A 127 5.18 3.64 4.38
N ARG A 128 4.01 3.12 3.94
CA ARG A 128 3.79 2.77 2.53
C ARG A 128 3.95 3.97 1.60
N MET A 129 3.46 5.14 2.00
CA MET A 129 3.57 6.37 1.20
C MET A 129 5.03 6.84 1.11
N TRP A 130 5.75 6.86 2.23
CA TRP A 130 7.15 7.22 2.27
C TRP A 130 8.04 6.21 1.53
N PHE A 131 7.77 4.92 1.69
CA PHE A 131 8.44 3.85 0.95
C PHE A 131 8.30 4.08 -0.56
N ALA A 132 7.08 4.29 -1.06
CA ALA A 132 6.83 4.53 -2.47
C ALA A 132 7.54 5.80 -2.97
N SER A 133 7.55 6.86 -2.17
CA SER A 133 8.24 8.10 -2.49
C SER A 133 9.77 7.90 -2.61
N ILE A 134 10.38 7.20 -1.66
CA ILE A 134 11.82 6.89 -1.69
C ILE A 134 12.13 5.98 -2.88
N TRP A 135 11.32 4.94 -3.10
CA TRP A 135 11.46 4.03 -4.24
C TRP A 135 11.56 4.77 -5.57
N VAL A 136 10.62 5.70 -5.80
CA VAL A 136 10.52 6.39 -7.09
C VAL A 136 11.51 7.54 -7.21
N TYR A 137 11.57 8.41 -6.20
CA TYR A 137 12.28 9.68 -6.34
C TYR A 137 13.73 9.65 -5.84
N THR A 138 14.05 8.77 -4.89
CA THR A 138 15.42 8.64 -4.37
C THR A 138 16.16 7.50 -5.06
N LEU A 139 15.57 6.30 -5.09
CA LEU A 139 16.18 5.13 -5.72
C LEU A 139 16.02 5.11 -7.25
N GLN A 140 15.15 5.98 -7.78
CA GLN A 140 14.85 6.09 -9.22
C GLN A 140 14.49 4.75 -9.85
N LEU A 141 13.66 3.97 -9.13
CA LEU A 141 13.13 2.71 -9.61
C LEU A 141 11.73 2.88 -10.20
N PRO A 142 11.38 2.12 -11.24
CA PRO A 142 10.03 2.12 -11.79
C PRO A 142 8.98 1.81 -10.71
N TRP A 143 7.96 2.66 -10.62
CA TRP A 143 6.91 2.53 -9.60
C TRP A 143 6.16 1.19 -9.69
N GLN A 144 6.03 0.65 -10.91
CA GLN A 144 5.35 -0.61 -11.16
C GLN A 144 6.02 -1.79 -10.45
N LEU A 145 7.37 -1.79 -10.40
CA LEU A 145 8.12 -2.82 -9.67
C LEU A 145 7.92 -2.71 -8.15
N GLY A 146 7.82 -1.50 -7.62
CA GLY A 146 7.51 -1.29 -6.21
C GLY A 146 6.06 -1.68 -5.87
N ALA A 147 5.12 -1.35 -6.74
CA ALA A 147 3.73 -1.77 -6.59
C ALA A 147 3.59 -3.31 -6.66
N ASP A 148 4.34 -3.98 -7.52
CA ASP A 148 4.39 -5.45 -7.61
C ASP A 148 4.99 -6.06 -6.34
N PHE A 149 6.07 -5.47 -5.81
CA PHE A 149 6.66 -5.88 -4.53
C PHE A 149 5.63 -5.81 -3.40
N PHE A 150 4.87 -4.72 -3.30
CA PHE A 150 3.79 -4.58 -2.32
C PHE A 150 2.68 -5.60 -2.52
N LEU A 151 2.24 -5.80 -3.76
CA LEU A 151 1.14 -6.71 -4.05
C LEU A 151 1.46 -8.17 -3.70
N ARG A 152 2.72 -8.56 -3.83
CA ARG A 152 3.20 -9.91 -3.49
C ARG A 152 3.37 -10.13 -1.98
N HIS A 153 3.75 -9.10 -1.22
CA HIS A 153 4.08 -9.26 0.20
C HIS A 153 2.95 -8.85 1.14
N LEU A 154 2.14 -7.85 0.77
CA LEU A 154 1.06 -7.38 1.64
C LEU A 154 -0.04 -8.42 1.80
N LEU A 155 -0.37 -8.79 3.03
CA LEU A 155 -1.52 -9.63 3.35
C LEU A 155 -2.86 -8.99 2.95
N ASP A 156 -2.91 -7.65 2.92
CA ASP A 156 -4.03 -6.86 2.43
C ASP A 156 -3.87 -6.40 0.98
N GLY A 157 -2.89 -6.93 0.25
CA GLY A 157 -2.62 -6.59 -1.14
C GLY A 157 -3.86 -6.68 -2.02
N ASP A 158 -4.24 -5.55 -2.60
CA ASP A 158 -5.45 -5.39 -3.41
C ASP A 158 -5.10 -4.64 -4.70
N ALA A 159 -5.49 -5.19 -5.84
CA ALA A 159 -5.14 -4.65 -7.15
C ALA A 159 -5.52 -3.16 -7.29
N ALA A 160 -6.72 -2.78 -6.83
CA ALA A 160 -7.18 -1.41 -6.92
C ALA A 160 -6.47 -0.49 -5.93
N SER A 161 -6.56 -0.78 -4.63
CA SER A 161 -5.98 0.08 -3.59
C SER A 161 -4.48 0.24 -3.76
N ASN A 162 -3.76 -0.85 -4.05
CA ASN A 162 -2.31 -0.82 -4.21
C ASN A 162 -1.89 -0.01 -5.45
N THR A 163 -2.41 -0.37 -6.63
CA THR A 163 -2.03 0.30 -7.88
C THR A 163 -2.37 1.78 -7.85
N LEU A 164 -3.57 2.14 -7.37
CA LEU A 164 -4.01 3.54 -7.34
C LEU A 164 -3.25 4.37 -6.29
N SER A 165 -2.87 3.77 -5.15
CA SER A 165 -2.04 4.45 -4.15
C SER A 165 -0.64 4.74 -4.70
N TRP A 166 -0.02 3.79 -5.40
CA TRP A 166 1.27 4.03 -6.06
C TRP A 166 1.17 5.09 -7.15
N ARG A 167 0.12 5.03 -7.99
CA ARG A 167 -0.14 6.06 -9.01
C ARG A 167 -0.35 7.45 -8.41
N TRP A 168 -0.99 7.52 -7.23
CA TRP A 168 -1.16 8.78 -6.52
C TRP A 168 0.18 9.38 -6.09
N VAL A 169 1.09 8.57 -5.53
CA VAL A 169 2.44 9.02 -5.12
C VAL A 169 3.23 9.58 -6.30
N VAL A 170 3.12 8.98 -7.48
CA VAL A 170 3.84 9.43 -8.69
C VAL A 170 3.07 10.49 -9.51
N GLY A 171 1.98 11.02 -8.99
CA GLY A 171 1.21 12.09 -9.65
C GLY A 171 0.36 11.65 -10.86
N LEU A 172 0.15 10.36 -11.08
CA LEU A 172 -0.62 9.83 -12.21
C LEU A 172 -2.12 9.69 -11.92
N HIS A 173 -2.56 10.07 -10.73
CA HIS A 173 -3.96 9.93 -10.32
C HIS A 173 -4.79 11.22 -10.52
N SER A 174 -4.14 12.35 -10.66
CA SER A 174 -4.75 13.67 -10.65
C SER A 174 -5.10 14.24 -12.03
N VAL A 175 -5.06 13.43 -13.07
CA VAL A 175 -5.55 13.85 -14.39
C VAL A 175 -7.03 13.50 -14.43
N GLY A 176 -7.86 14.45 -13.95
CA GLY A 176 -9.31 14.44 -14.07
C GLY A 176 -9.77 14.93 -15.39
#